data_9d48074be5027d05d41ab70c0c4b2e48
#
_entry.id   9d48074be5027d05d41ab70c0c4b2e48
#
_cell.length_a   1.000
_cell.length_b   1.000
_cell.length_c   1.000
_cell.angle_alpha   90.00
_cell.angle_beta   90.00
_cell.angle_gamma   90.00
#
_symmetry.space_group_name_H-M   'P 1'
#
loop_
_entity.id
_entity.type
_entity.pdbx_description
1 polymer ?
#
loop_
_entity_poly.entity_id
_entity_poly.type
_entity_poly.pdbx_seq_one_letter_code
_entity_poly.pdbx_strand_id
1 'polypeptide(L)'
;MSIEEISERLEQLRSQYALYKNRPFDITIARGIPSTEQLKLSEALLNETRIENWYSEDELDIRNYGGLFGLKEARELFGELLNTQVEETFVGGNSSLQMMYATLVHFMFTAKNPWSRGDKVKFICPSPGYDRHWFMLDHLGIEMIPVELTGQGPDMEAVEKLVAQDPAIKGMFVVPTYNNPTGETISDESVTRLANMFTAYEDFIILWDNAYVVHHLTDDKKEAADLLKACKEAGNENRVIQYVSTSKMTLPGSGVAAMGASEARINELALEFSKQIISFDKINQMRHVLFLKDRETIEHHMEKHAEILSPKFDWVDAILSAYFSGDRSAFVQWTKPEGGYFIHLTTQDGCATDIVEKMKAIGIELTPANAAYPYGVNPKDNSIRLAPSFAKLDDLEIAMEALCTCIELVSLEKSLTN
;
A
#
# COMPACT_ATOMS: atom_id res chain seq x y z
N MET A 1 15.40 13.63 -32.60
CA MET A 1 15.39 12.64 -33.73
C MET A 1 14.65 13.25 -34.92
N SER A 2 15.14 13.07 -36.15
CA SER A 2 14.40 13.41 -37.37
C SER A 2 13.25 12.43 -37.62
N ILE A 3 12.33 12.77 -38.51
CA ILE A 3 11.19 11.88 -38.88
C ILE A 3 11.71 10.56 -39.48
N GLU A 4 12.80 10.62 -40.28
CA GLU A 4 13.43 9.42 -40.84
C GLU A 4 14.03 8.53 -39.77
N GLU A 5 14.76 9.09 -38.83
CA GLU A 5 15.33 8.34 -37.66
C GLU A 5 14.23 7.70 -36.79
N ILE A 6 13.13 8.41 -36.57
CA ILE A 6 11.97 7.87 -35.85
C ILE A 6 11.36 6.71 -36.61
N SER A 7 11.18 6.82 -37.93
CA SER A 7 10.57 5.76 -38.72
C SER A 7 11.44 4.50 -38.78
N GLU A 8 12.75 4.63 -38.93
CA GLU A 8 13.70 3.51 -38.88
C GLU A 8 13.72 2.84 -37.51
N ARG A 9 13.70 3.64 -36.47
CA ARG A 9 13.67 3.12 -35.08
C ARG A 9 12.38 2.37 -34.80
N LEU A 10 11.23 2.87 -35.27
CA LEU A 10 9.95 2.19 -35.12
C LEU A 10 9.92 0.83 -35.83
N GLU A 11 10.51 0.69 -37.01
CA GLU A 11 10.59 -0.59 -37.71
C GLU A 11 11.41 -1.62 -36.89
N GLN A 12 12.52 -1.20 -36.30
CA GLN A 12 13.33 -2.03 -35.42
C GLN A 12 12.54 -2.50 -34.21
N LEU A 13 11.87 -1.56 -33.51
CA LEU A 13 11.08 -1.85 -32.31
C LEU A 13 9.88 -2.76 -32.60
N ARG A 14 9.20 -2.55 -33.74
CA ARG A 14 8.09 -3.41 -34.20
C ARG A 14 8.59 -4.82 -34.50
N SER A 15 9.75 -4.94 -35.13
CA SER A 15 10.38 -6.23 -35.40
C SER A 15 10.73 -6.98 -34.10
N GLN A 16 11.32 -6.27 -33.14
CA GLN A 16 11.63 -6.83 -31.82
C GLN A 16 10.38 -7.25 -31.05
N TYR A 17 9.36 -6.41 -31.04
CA TYR A 17 8.08 -6.73 -30.39
C TYR A 17 7.37 -7.93 -31.05
N ALA A 18 7.49 -8.10 -32.38
CA ALA A 18 6.98 -9.26 -33.08
C ALA A 18 7.67 -10.57 -32.65
N LEU A 19 8.97 -10.51 -32.33
CA LEU A 19 9.69 -11.68 -31.77
C LEU A 19 9.12 -12.10 -30.41
N TYR A 20 8.80 -11.14 -29.54
CA TYR A 20 8.15 -11.42 -28.25
C TYR A 20 6.76 -12.07 -28.45
N LYS A 21 5.97 -11.57 -29.40
CA LYS A 21 4.66 -12.15 -29.73
C LYS A 21 4.71 -13.61 -30.20
N ASN A 22 5.76 -13.99 -30.89
CA ASN A 22 5.94 -15.36 -31.39
C ASN A 22 6.33 -16.37 -30.31
N ARG A 23 6.77 -15.90 -29.14
CA ARG A 23 7.13 -16.70 -27.96
C ARG A 23 6.61 -15.98 -26.72
N PRO A 24 5.30 -16.04 -26.46
CA PRO A 24 4.73 -15.34 -25.32
C PRO A 24 5.32 -15.87 -24.01
N PHE A 25 5.53 -14.97 -23.08
CA PHE A 25 6.04 -15.27 -21.75
C PHE A 25 4.88 -15.67 -20.80
N ASP A 26 5.22 -16.07 -19.59
CA ASP A 26 4.27 -16.26 -18.48
C ASP A 26 4.90 -15.62 -17.23
N ILE A 27 4.96 -14.31 -17.25
CA ILE A 27 5.64 -13.52 -16.21
C ILE A 27 4.65 -12.51 -15.63
N THR A 28 4.61 -12.39 -14.32
CA THR A 28 3.82 -11.34 -13.64
C THR A 28 4.70 -10.43 -12.80
N ILE A 29 4.58 -9.13 -13.03
CA ILE A 29 5.14 -8.04 -12.23
C ILE A 29 4.02 -7.07 -11.78
N ALA A 30 2.78 -7.58 -11.73
CA ALA A 30 1.58 -6.84 -11.38
C ALA A 30 1.35 -6.73 -9.88
N ARG A 31 1.69 -7.78 -9.10
CA ARG A 31 1.29 -7.91 -7.70
C ARG A 31 2.47 -7.81 -6.75
N GLY A 32 2.38 -6.88 -5.79
CA GLY A 32 3.30 -6.77 -4.67
C GLY A 32 3.04 -7.85 -3.62
N ILE A 33 3.36 -9.10 -3.94
CA ILE A 33 3.25 -10.26 -3.05
C ILE A 33 4.65 -10.80 -2.73
N PRO A 34 4.84 -11.40 -1.53
CA PRO A 34 6.10 -12.06 -1.19
C PRO A 34 6.44 -13.19 -2.15
N SER A 35 7.71 -13.30 -2.53
CA SER A 35 8.23 -14.45 -3.27
C SER A 35 8.31 -15.69 -2.39
N THR A 36 8.46 -16.87 -3.02
CA THR A 36 8.68 -18.13 -2.28
C THR A 36 9.89 -18.06 -1.33
N GLU A 37 10.93 -17.35 -1.72
CA GLU A 37 12.14 -17.16 -0.90
C GLU A 37 11.83 -16.32 0.36
N GLN A 38 11.04 -15.27 0.23
CA GLN A 38 10.58 -14.48 1.37
C GLN A 38 9.67 -15.28 2.30
N LEU A 39 8.75 -16.09 1.76
CA LEU A 39 7.88 -16.95 2.57
C LEU A 39 8.67 -17.97 3.41
N LYS A 40 9.77 -18.50 2.87
CA LYS A 40 10.65 -19.42 3.61
C LYS A 40 11.26 -18.79 4.87
N LEU A 41 11.49 -17.49 4.91
CA LEU A 41 12.00 -16.80 6.10
C LEU A 41 11.07 -16.97 7.32
N SER A 42 9.80 -17.24 7.09
CA SER A 42 8.78 -17.39 8.12
C SER A 42 8.30 -18.84 8.35
N GLU A 43 8.93 -19.84 7.74
CA GLU A 43 8.56 -21.25 7.95
C GLU A 43 8.72 -21.69 9.40
N ALA A 44 9.70 -21.13 10.11
CA ALA A 44 9.91 -21.38 11.54
C ALA A 44 8.71 -20.99 12.40
N LEU A 45 7.92 -19.99 11.99
CA LEU A 45 6.66 -19.63 12.63
C LEU A 45 5.69 -20.81 12.72
N LEU A 46 5.64 -21.65 11.70
CA LEU A 46 4.73 -22.80 11.63
C LEU A 46 5.31 -24.08 12.22
N ASN A 47 6.61 -24.32 12.02
CA ASN A 47 7.25 -25.60 12.27
C ASN A 47 8.03 -25.66 13.58
N GLU A 48 8.55 -24.53 14.06
CA GLU A 48 9.47 -24.49 15.19
C GLU A 48 8.91 -23.72 16.39
N THR A 49 7.99 -22.76 16.16
CA THR A 49 7.40 -21.97 17.25
C THR A 49 6.43 -22.81 18.05
N ARG A 50 6.81 -23.14 19.29
CA ARG A 50 6.01 -23.95 20.21
C ARG A 50 5.35 -23.06 21.25
N ILE A 51 4.06 -23.22 21.43
CA ILE A 51 3.31 -22.62 22.53
C ILE A 51 3.40 -23.58 23.72
N GLU A 52 4.19 -23.22 24.72
CA GLU A 52 4.37 -24.04 25.93
C GLU A 52 3.33 -23.66 27.00
N ASN A 53 2.91 -22.41 27.04
CA ASN A 53 1.88 -21.91 27.93
C ASN A 53 0.63 -21.53 27.16
N TRP A 54 -0.52 -22.07 27.51
CA TRP A 54 -1.81 -21.81 26.88
C TRP A 54 -2.52 -20.58 27.47
N TYR A 55 -1.89 -19.85 28.35
CA TYR A 55 -2.43 -18.63 28.94
C TYR A 55 -1.60 -17.42 28.53
N SER A 56 -2.30 -16.35 28.15
CA SER A 56 -1.68 -15.06 27.92
C SER A 56 -1.19 -14.43 29.22
N GLU A 57 -0.47 -13.30 29.14
CA GLU A 57 0.01 -12.57 30.32
C GLU A 57 -1.11 -12.10 31.27
N ASP A 58 -2.30 -11.83 30.69
CA ASP A 58 -3.51 -11.47 31.43
C ASP A 58 -4.40 -12.70 31.80
N GLU A 59 -3.81 -13.89 31.85
CA GLU A 59 -4.42 -15.15 32.28
C GLU A 59 -5.58 -15.64 31.39
N LEU A 60 -5.68 -15.18 30.14
CA LEU A 60 -6.67 -15.64 29.18
C LEU A 60 -6.25 -16.97 28.56
N ASP A 61 -7.06 -18.03 28.63
CA ASP A 61 -6.83 -19.28 27.90
C ASP A 61 -7.01 -19.04 26.38
N ILE A 62 -5.89 -19.06 25.65
CA ILE A 62 -5.85 -18.76 24.21
C ILE A 62 -6.59 -19.77 23.34
N ARG A 63 -6.95 -20.94 23.89
CA ARG A 63 -7.69 -22.01 23.20
C ARG A 63 -9.20 -21.79 23.26
N ASN A 64 -9.69 -20.88 24.12
CA ASN A 64 -11.11 -20.69 24.40
C ASN A 64 -11.62 -19.36 23.83
N TYR A 65 -12.89 -19.09 23.98
CA TYR A 65 -13.50 -17.81 23.64
C TYR A 65 -12.97 -16.66 24.50
N GLY A 66 -13.25 -15.42 24.10
CA GLY A 66 -12.85 -14.21 24.81
C GLY A 66 -11.59 -13.55 24.23
N GLY A 67 -11.24 -12.40 24.78
CA GLY A 67 -10.09 -11.61 24.30
C GLY A 67 -10.36 -10.94 22.94
N LEU A 68 -11.49 -10.28 22.81
CA LEU A 68 -11.91 -9.59 21.58
C LEU A 68 -10.85 -8.63 21.04
N PHE A 69 -10.19 -7.88 21.94
CA PHE A 69 -9.15 -6.90 21.59
C PHE A 69 -7.83 -7.54 21.11
N GLY A 70 -7.71 -8.86 21.15
CA GLY A 70 -6.46 -9.60 20.97
C GLY A 70 -5.68 -9.80 22.26
N LEU A 71 -4.66 -10.65 22.22
CA LEU A 71 -3.79 -10.93 23.36
C LEU A 71 -3.06 -9.66 23.80
N LYS A 72 -2.82 -9.51 25.12
CA LYS A 72 -2.10 -8.36 25.66
C LYS A 72 -0.71 -8.24 25.04
N GLU A 73 0.06 -9.33 25.00
CA GLU A 73 1.39 -9.38 24.40
C GLU A 73 1.38 -9.07 22.89
N ALA A 74 0.31 -9.44 22.19
CA ALA A 74 0.15 -9.07 20.79
C ALA A 74 -0.14 -7.56 20.63
N ARG A 75 -0.96 -6.99 21.51
CA ARG A 75 -1.21 -5.55 21.52
C ARG A 75 0.04 -4.74 21.87
N GLU A 76 0.88 -5.22 22.77
CA GLU A 76 2.18 -4.64 23.08
C GLU A 76 3.10 -4.66 21.86
N LEU A 77 3.27 -5.83 21.22
CA LEU A 77 4.10 -6.00 20.02
C LEU A 77 3.66 -5.10 18.85
N PHE A 78 2.37 -5.09 18.52
CA PHE A 78 1.86 -4.26 17.44
C PHE A 78 1.78 -2.78 17.80
N GLY A 79 1.63 -2.47 19.10
CA GLY A 79 1.71 -1.12 19.63
C GLY A 79 3.07 -0.47 19.38
N GLU A 80 4.17 -1.23 19.45
CA GLU A 80 5.51 -0.73 19.06
C GLU A 80 5.59 -0.30 17.60
N LEU A 81 4.88 -0.99 16.68
CA LEU A 81 4.83 -0.63 15.26
C LEU A 81 3.89 0.54 14.95
N LEU A 82 2.87 0.72 15.78
CA LEU A 82 1.83 1.75 15.62
C LEU A 82 2.09 2.99 16.48
N ASN A 83 3.12 2.98 17.35
CA ASN A 83 3.37 3.98 18.37
C ASN A 83 2.16 4.22 19.28
N THR A 84 1.51 3.13 19.75
CA THR A 84 0.30 3.16 20.57
C THR A 84 0.47 2.36 21.86
N GLN A 85 -0.29 2.73 22.88
CA GLN A 85 -0.37 1.97 24.13
C GLN A 85 -1.29 0.74 23.95
N VAL A 86 -1.27 -0.17 24.91
CA VAL A 86 -2.10 -1.40 24.89
C VAL A 86 -3.58 -1.08 24.75
N GLU A 87 -4.07 -0.04 25.44
CA GLU A 87 -5.47 0.41 25.42
C GLU A 87 -5.84 1.08 24.07
N GLU A 88 -4.85 1.53 23.32
CA GLU A 88 -4.97 2.17 22.00
C GLU A 88 -4.75 1.18 20.86
N THR A 89 -4.56 -0.11 21.16
CA THR A 89 -4.25 -1.15 20.19
C THR A 89 -5.30 -2.25 20.18
N PHE A 90 -5.72 -2.65 18.99
CA PHE A 90 -6.62 -3.78 18.78
C PHE A 90 -5.98 -4.74 17.76
N VAL A 91 -5.86 -6.01 18.13
CA VAL A 91 -5.28 -7.06 17.27
C VAL A 91 -6.37 -7.98 16.77
N GLY A 92 -6.51 -8.06 15.46
CA GLY A 92 -7.59 -8.79 14.79
C GLY A 92 -7.14 -10.08 14.12
N GLY A 93 -7.74 -10.34 12.96
CA GLY A 93 -7.43 -11.48 12.09
C GLY A 93 -6.23 -11.19 11.16
N ASN A 94 -6.20 -11.84 10.00
CA ASN A 94 -5.06 -11.78 9.09
C ASN A 94 -5.09 -10.63 8.07
N SER A 95 -6.10 -9.76 8.11
CA SER A 95 -6.30 -8.75 7.06
C SER A 95 -6.62 -7.37 7.62
N SER A 96 -5.68 -6.43 7.40
CA SER A 96 -5.95 -5.00 7.66
C SER A 96 -7.06 -4.44 6.75
N LEU A 97 -7.20 -4.94 5.52
CA LEU A 97 -8.30 -4.57 4.63
C LEU A 97 -9.67 -4.91 5.22
N GLN A 98 -9.82 -6.08 5.86
CA GLN A 98 -11.06 -6.45 6.54
C GLN A 98 -11.36 -5.49 7.69
N MET A 99 -10.34 -5.09 8.46
CA MET A 99 -10.51 -4.14 9.56
C MET A 99 -10.90 -2.75 9.05
N MET A 100 -10.26 -2.26 7.99
CA MET A 100 -10.62 -1.00 7.34
C MET A 100 -12.04 -1.03 6.79
N TYR A 101 -12.44 -2.13 6.14
CA TYR A 101 -13.80 -2.30 5.65
C TYR A 101 -14.83 -2.29 6.79
N ALA A 102 -14.56 -3.01 7.89
CA ALA A 102 -15.44 -3.01 9.07
C ALA A 102 -15.53 -1.61 9.70
N THR A 103 -14.43 -0.85 9.72
CA THR A 103 -14.42 0.55 10.17
C THR A 103 -15.33 1.42 9.29
N LEU A 104 -15.23 1.32 7.97
CA LEU A 104 -16.11 2.06 7.06
C LEU A 104 -17.57 1.66 7.22
N VAL A 105 -17.88 0.36 7.36
CA VAL A 105 -19.24 -0.16 7.62
C VAL A 105 -19.78 0.42 8.92
N HIS A 106 -18.95 0.47 9.97
CA HIS A 106 -19.34 1.08 11.24
C HIS A 106 -19.79 2.54 11.04
N PHE A 107 -18.95 3.38 10.47
CA PHE A 107 -19.28 4.79 10.25
C PHE A 107 -20.46 4.98 9.28
N MET A 108 -20.57 4.13 8.26
CA MET A 108 -21.68 4.19 7.33
C MET A 108 -23.03 3.88 7.98
N PHE A 109 -23.10 2.86 8.86
CA PHE A 109 -24.39 2.27 9.23
C PHE A 109 -24.66 2.16 10.73
N THR A 110 -23.67 1.99 11.60
CA THR A 110 -23.84 1.57 12.99
C THR A 110 -23.30 2.55 14.03
N ALA A 111 -22.50 3.53 13.64
CA ALA A 111 -22.05 4.60 14.52
C ALA A 111 -23.24 5.38 15.11
N LYS A 112 -23.01 6.11 16.19
CA LYS A 112 -24.05 6.93 16.84
C LYS A 112 -24.71 7.91 15.86
N ASN A 113 -23.92 8.49 14.95
CA ASN A 113 -24.36 9.37 13.87
C ASN A 113 -23.91 8.77 12.53
N PRO A 114 -24.62 7.75 11.99
CA PRO A 114 -24.19 7.07 10.78
C PRO A 114 -24.18 8.00 9.58
N TRP A 115 -23.16 7.89 8.75
CA TRP A 115 -23.01 8.70 7.54
C TRP A 115 -24.16 8.50 6.55
N SER A 116 -24.73 7.29 6.49
CA SER A 116 -25.87 6.94 5.60
C SER A 116 -27.17 7.70 5.91
N ARG A 117 -27.25 8.41 7.03
CA ARG A 117 -28.39 9.31 7.35
C ARG A 117 -28.28 10.68 6.71
N GLY A 118 -27.08 11.03 6.17
CA GLY A 118 -26.85 12.25 5.41
C GLY A 118 -27.15 12.09 3.91
N ASP A 119 -26.99 13.16 3.15
CA ASP A 119 -27.28 13.14 1.69
C ASP A 119 -26.24 12.31 0.92
N LYS A 120 -24.99 12.76 0.91
CA LYS A 120 -23.87 12.10 0.24
C LYS A 120 -22.70 11.93 1.19
N VAL A 121 -22.01 10.82 1.03
CA VAL A 121 -20.73 10.56 1.71
C VAL A 121 -19.62 10.63 0.70
N LYS A 122 -18.60 11.41 1.00
CA LYS A 122 -17.41 11.59 0.15
C LYS A 122 -16.16 11.26 0.92
N PHE A 123 -15.14 10.81 0.20
CA PHE A 123 -13.84 10.44 0.76
C PHE A 123 -12.71 10.96 -0.12
N ILE A 124 -11.69 11.56 0.48
CA ILE A 124 -10.49 11.98 -0.26
C ILE A 124 -9.63 10.76 -0.56
N CYS A 125 -9.19 10.69 -1.79
CA CYS A 125 -8.43 9.58 -2.37
C CYS A 125 -7.12 10.10 -2.98
N PRO A 126 -6.02 10.18 -2.20
CA PRO A 126 -4.71 10.50 -2.74
C PRO A 126 -4.33 9.54 -3.86
N SER A 127 -4.03 10.07 -5.05
CA SER A 127 -3.87 9.29 -6.26
C SER A 127 -2.60 9.68 -7.02
N PRO A 128 -1.89 8.71 -7.63
CA PRO A 128 -2.20 7.28 -7.68
C PRO A 128 -2.11 6.60 -6.32
N GLY A 129 -2.98 5.62 -6.04
CA GLY A 129 -3.08 4.95 -4.75
C GLY A 129 -3.44 3.47 -4.83
N TYR A 130 -3.79 2.87 -3.70
CA TYR A 130 -4.07 1.45 -3.61
C TYR A 130 -5.51 1.13 -4.04
N ASP A 131 -5.65 0.34 -5.09
CA ASP A 131 -6.93 -0.01 -5.73
C ASP A 131 -7.96 -0.65 -4.78
N ARG A 132 -7.51 -1.39 -3.75
CA ARG A 132 -8.41 -2.00 -2.77
C ARG A 132 -9.14 -0.97 -1.91
N HIS A 133 -8.54 0.18 -1.65
CA HIS A 133 -9.22 1.30 -1.00
C HIS A 133 -10.39 1.80 -1.85
N TRP A 134 -10.17 1.93 -3.15
CA TRP A 134 -11.22 2.37 -4.09
C TRP A 134 -12.37 1.37 -4.18
N PHE A 135 -12.06 0.07 -4.21
CA PHE A 135 -13.09 -0.98 -4.22
C PHE A 135 -13.96 -0.98 -2.96
N MET A 136 -13.39 -0.70 -1.78
CA MET A 136 -14.19 -0.57 -0.55
C MET A 136 -15.12 0.63 -0.60
N LEU A 137 -14.64 1.79 -1.06
CA LEU A 137 -15.44 3.00 -1.17
C LEU A 137 -16.56 2.84 -2.19
N ASP A 138 -16.26 2.31 -3.38
CA ASP A 138 -17.24 2.05 -4.43
C ASP A 138 -18.32 1.08 -3.97
N HIS A 139 -17.92 -0.03 -3.32
CA HIS A 139 -18.84 -1.02 -2.77
C HIS A 139 -19.82 -0.44 -1.75
N LEU A 140 -19.39 0.53 -0.96
CA LEU A 140 -20.22 1.22 0.03
C LEU A 140 -20.96 2.45 -0.53
N GLY A 141 -20.82 2.75 -1.81
CA GLY A 141 -21.45 3.91 -2.45
C GLY A 141 -20.88 5.25 -1.99
N ILE A 142 -19.64 5.28 -1.53
CA ILE A 142 -18.93 6.48 -1.09
C ILE A 142 -18.32 7.16 -2.30
N GLU A 143 -18.62 8.44 -2.52
CA GLU A 143 -18.05 9.23 -3.63
C GLU A 143 -16.57 9.48 -3.38
N MET A 144 -15.74 9.17 -4.36
CA MET A 144 -14.30 9.32 -4.29
C MET A 144 -13.85 10.66 -4.89
N ILE A 145 -13.07 11.43 -4.14
CA ILE A 145 -12.48 12.70 -4.59
C ILE A 145 -10.97 12.49 -4.75
N PRO A 146 -10.46 12.38 -5.98
CA PRO A 146 -9.02 12.24 -6.19
C PRO A 146 -8.28 13.53 -5.83
N VAL A 147 -7.14 13.40 -5.16
CA VAL A 147 -6.17 14.47 -4.87
C VAL A 147 -4.78 13.98 -5.26
N GLU A 148 -4.00 14.81 -5.93
CA GLU A 148 -2.65 14.44 -6.39
C GLU A 148 -1.69 14.18 -5.22
N LEU A 149 -0.76 13.25 -5.42
CA LEU A 149 0.42 13.06 -4.58
C LEU A 149 1.57 13.95 -5.07
N THR A 150 2.34 14.49 -4.12
CA THR A 150 3.39 15.49 -4.38
C THR A 150 4.81 14.96 -4.25
N GLY A 151 4.99 13.68 -3.91
CA GLY A 151 6.28 13.11 -3.51
C GLY A 151 6.57 13.28 -2.00
N GLN A 152 5.70 14.01 -1.29
CA GLN A 152 5.77 14.24 0.17
C GLN A 152 4.43 13.96 0.87
N GLY A 153 3.57 13.21 0.21
CA GLY A 153 2.19 12.95 0.62
C GLY A 153 1.18 13.65 -0.29
N PRO A 154 -0.10 13.72 0.10
CA PRO A 154 -1.14 14.37 -0.69
C PRO A 154 -0.90 15.88 -0.80
N ASP A 155 -1.41 16.50 -1.87
CA ASP A 155 -1.49 17.96 -1.96
C ASP A 155 -2.34 18.52 -0.81
N MET A 156 -1.64 18.94 0.25
CA MET A 156 -2.29 19.40 1.47
C MET A 156 -3.07 20.70 1.29
N GLU A 157 -2.70 21.55 0.32
CA GLU A 157 -3.46 22.75 0.03
C GLU A 157 -4.84 22.40 -0.55
N ALA A 158 -4.88 21.44 -1.46
CA ALA A 158 -6.12 20.91 -2.01
C ALA A 158 -6.95 20.20 -0.94
N VAL A 159 -6.32 19.33 -0.11
CA VAL A 159 -7.00 18.60 0.98
C VAL A 159 -7.66 19.57 1.95
N GLU A 160 -6.90 20.51 2.52
CA GLU A 160 -7.41 21.46 3.51
C GLU A 160 -8.56 22.30 2.97
N LYS A 161 -8.46 22.76 1.73
CA LYS A 161 -9.53 23.51 1.06
C LYS A 161 -10.82 22.69 0.92
N LEU A 162 -10.70 21.44 0.48
CA LEU A 162 -11.84 20.55 0.27
C LEU A 162 -12.54 20.24 1.60
N VAL A 163 -11.80 19.78 2.61
CA VAL A 163 -12.39 19.36 3.90
C VAL A 163 -12.95 20.53 4.72
N ALA A 164 -12.43 21.73 4.52
CA ALA A 164 -12.93 22.93 5.19
C ALA A 164 -14.27 23.43 4.61
N GLN A 165 -14.58 23.09 3.37
CA GLN A 165 -15.76 23.62 2.66
C GLN A 165 -16.92 22.65 2.55
N ASP A 166 -16.65 21.33 2.56
CA ASP A 166 -17.65 20.32 2.29
C ASP A 166 -17.80 19.32 3.46
N PRO A 167 -18.84 19.45 4.27
CA PRO A 167 -19.11 18.52 5.38
C PRO A 167 -19.54 17.10 4.92
N ALA A 168 -19.79 16.89 3.63
CA ALA A 168 -20.02 15.56 3.08
C ALA A 168 -18.73 14.72 3.01
N ILE A 169 -17.56 15.35 3.05
CA ILE A 169 -16.26 14.68 3.09
C ILE A 169 -16.03 14.17 4.52
N LYS A 170 -16.11 12.84 4.68
CA LYS A 170 -16.06 12.19 5.98
C LYS A 170 -14.68 11.68 6.37
N GLY A 171 -13.78 11.52 5.41
CA GLY A 171 -12.45 11.02 5.69
C GLY A 171 -11.56 10.92 4.47
N MET A 172 -10.40 10.30 4.67
CA MET A 172 -9.42 10.04 3.64
C MET A 172 -8.61 8.77 3.95
N PHE A 173 -8.08 8.15 2.88
CA PHE A 173 -7.03 7.14 3.02
C PHE A 173 -5.65 7.79 2.90
N VAL A 174 -4.68 7.26 3.65
CA VAL A 174 -3.26 7.59 3.51
C VAL A 174 -2.43 6.32 3.68
N VAL A 175 -1.52 6.05 2.75
CA VAL A 175 -0.44 5.06 2.90
C VAL A 175 0.84 5.83 3.18
N PRO A 176 1.26 5.94 4.46
CA PRO A 176 2.23 6.94 4.87
C PRO A 176 3.67 6.63 4.53
N THR A 177 4.05 5.34 4.57
CA THR A 177 5.42 4.89 4.37
C THR A 177 5.49 4.05 3.11
N TYR A 178 6.39 4.40 2.19
CA TYR A 178 6.59 3.69 0.93
C TYR A 178 5.29 3.45 0.16
N ASN A 179 4.55 4.51 -0.08
CA ASN A 179 3.20 4.48 -0.65
C ASN A 179 3.06 3.55 -1.86
N ASN A 180 1.93 2.90 -1.97
CA ASN A 180 1.56 2.09 -3.13
C ASN A 180 0.72 2.95 -4.11
N PRO A 181 1.20 3.29 -5.32
CA PRO A 181 2.38 2.73 -6.00
C PRO A 181 3.65 3.59 -5.96
N THR A 182 3.64 4.82 -5.44
CA THR A 182 4.68 5.82 -5.69
C THR A 182 6.00 5.55 -4.97
N GLY A 183 5.96 4.77 -3.88
CA GLY A 183 7.13 4.50 -3.03
C GLY A 183 7.53 5.67 -2.13
N GLU A 184 6.79 6.78 -2.15
CA GLU A 184 7.07 7.94 -1.30
C GLU A 184 6.70 7.70 0.17
N THR A 185 7.39 8.40 1.07
CA THR A 185 7.01 8.51 2.48
C THR A 185 6.52 9.94 2.74
N ILE A 186 5.40 10.05 3.45
CA ILE A 186 4.79 11.34 3.76
C ILE A 186 5.73 12.20 4.61
N SER A 187 5.78 13.51 4.35
CA SER A 187 6.61 14.44 5.11
C SER A 187 6.02 14.78 6.48
N ASP A 188 6.89 15.16 7.43
CA ASP A 188 6.49 15.63 8.76
C ASP A 188 5.60 16.87 8.68
N GLU A 189 5.81 17.73 7.68
CA GLU A 189 4.96 18.90 7.42
C GLU A 189 3.55 18.45 7.05
N SER A 190 3.40 17.50 6.13
CA SER A 190 2.09 16.97 5.74
C SER A 190 1.39 16.29 6.91
N VAL A 191 2.11 15.55 7.76
CA VAL A 191 1.57 14.94 9.00
C VAL A 191 1.08 16.02 9.96
N THR A 192 1.86 17.07 10.18
CA THR A 192 1.48 18.19 11.04
C THR A 192 0.22 18.89 10.50
N ARG A 193 0.12 19.10 9.18
CA ARG A 193 -1.05 19.71 8.55
C ARG A 193 -2.29 18.84 8.68
N LEU A 194 -2.18 17.52 8.45
CA LEU A 194 -3.28 16.56 8.64
C LEU A 194 -3.83 16.57 10.07
N ALA A 195 -2.95 16.66 11.07
CA ALA A 195 -3.34 16.70 12.47
C ALA A 195 -4.09 17.99 12.83
N ASN A 196 -3.68 19.13 12.27
CA ASN A 196 -4.16 20.47 12.66
C ASN A 196 -5.22 21.05 11.74
N MET A 197 -5.46 20.49 10.53
CA MET A 197 -6.38 21.06 9.56
C MET A 197 -7.81 21.18 10.13
N PHE A 198 -8.46 22.28 9.77
CA PHE A 198 -9.89 22.46 10.04
C PHE A 198 -10.72 21.59 9.08
N THR A 199 -11.72 20.90 9.62
CA THR A 199 -12.65 20.06 8.85
C THR A 199 -14.10 20.51 9.11
N ALA A 200 -14.87 20.73 8.05
CA ALA A 200 -16.29 21.10 8.16
C ALA A 200 -17.14 19.96 8.77
N TYR A 201 -16.67 18.71 8.66
CA TYR A 201 -17.21 17.58 9.39
C TYR A 201 -16.36 17.29 10.62
N GLU A 202 -16.95 17.42 11.81
CA GLU A 202 -16.21 17.37 13.08
C GLU A 202 -15.54 16.00 13.33
N ASP A 203 -16.26 14.90 13.02
CA ASP A 203 -15.75 13.53 13.20
C ASP A 203 -15.07 12.99 11.91
N PHE A 204 -14.27 13.83 11.26
CA PHE A 204 -13.46 13.45 10.08
C PHE A 204 -12.41 12.42 10.47
N ILE A 205 -12.30 11.34 9.67
CA ILE A 205 -11.35 10.27 9.94
C ILE A 205 -10.26 10.14 8.88
N ILE A 206 -9.07 9.74 9.31
CA ILE A 206 -7.95 9.36 8.44
C ILE A 206 -7.70 7.87 8.65
N LEU A 207 -7.88 7.08 7.59
CA LEU A 207 -7.50 5.67 7.58
C LEU A 207 -6.03 5.60 7.13
N TRP A 208 -5.16 5.36 8.11
CA TRP A 208 -3.71 5.38 7.98
C TRP A 208 -3.20 3.95 7.77
N ASP A 209 -3.13 3.52 6.50
CA ASP A 209 -2.72 2.16 6.12
C ASP A 209 -1.19 2.06 6.06
N ASN A 210 -0.57 1.77 7.21
CA ASN A 210 0.89 1.68 7.33
C ASN A 210 1.41 0.27 7.02
N ALA A 211 1.04 -0.24 5.83
CA ALA A 211 1.37 -1.60 5.38
C ALA A 211 2.88 -1.86 5.24
N TYR A 212 3.70 -0.80 5.15
CA TYR A 212 5.13 -0.90 4.86
C TYR A 212 6.02 -0.31 5.96
N VAL A 213 5.53 -0.18 7.17
CA VAL A 213 6.20 0.47 8.31
C VAL A 213 7.64 -0.01 8.59
N VAL A 214 7.96 -1.26 8.29
CA VAL A 214 9.29 -1.89 8.48
C VAL A 214 9.90 -2.47 7.20
N HIS A 215 9.40 -2.05 6.03
CA HIS A 215 9.82 -2.61 4.74
C HIS A 215 10.91 -1.78 4.08
N HIS A 216 11.99 -1.49 4.82
CA HIS A 216 13.14 -0.75 4.33
C HIS A 216 13.96 -1.62 3.38
N LEU A 217 14.43 -1.04 2.27
CA LEU A 217 15.33 -1.68 1.30
C LEU A 217 16.77 -1.16 1.39
N THR A 218 16.96 -0.05 2.12
CA THR A 218 18.25 0.62 2.29
C THR A 218 18.49 0.91 3.77
N ASP A 219 19.72 1.30 4.11
CA ASP A 219 20.08 1.71 5.48
C ASP A 219 19.48 3.08 5.85
N ASP A 220 19.10 3.89 4.86
CA ASP A 220 18.38 5.15 5.07
C ASP A 220 16.90 4.88 5.28
N LYS A 221 16.57 4.40 6.48
CA LYS A 221 15.20 4.04 6.87
C LYS A 221 14.31 5.29 6.91
N LYS A 222 13.23 5.30 6.13
CA LYS A 222 12.21 6.36 6.19
C LYS A 222 11.03 5.85 7.01
N GLU A 223 10.65 6.63 7.99
CA GLU A 223 9.44 6.40 8.79
C GLU A 223 8.57 7.65 8.71
N ALA A 224 7.26 7.46 8.59
CA ALA A 224 6.32 8.57 8.71
C ALA A 224 6.26 9.04 10.17
N ALA A 225 6.12 10.34 10.39
CA ALA A 225 5.91 10.86 11.74
C ALA A 225 4.62 10.29 12.36
N ASP A 226 4.58 10.24 13.68
CA ASP A 226 3.45 9.72 14.46
C ASP A 226 2.23 10.66 14.36
N LEU A 227 1.30 10.31 13.47
CA LEU A 227 0.09 11.10 13.26
C LEU A 227 -0.84 11.05 14.47
N LEU A 228 -0.93 9.94 15.21
CA LEU A 228 -1.79 9.86 16.40
C LEU A 228 -1.30 10.83 17.50
N LYS A 229 0.02 10.86 17.73
CA LYS A 229 0.61 11.83 18.65
C LYS A 229 0.34 13.26 18.21
N ALA A 230 0.57 13.57 16.94
CA ALA A 230 0.29 14.91 16.41
C ALA A 230 -1.20 15.29 16.53
N CYS A 231 -2.12 14.34 16.29
CA CYS A 231 -3.55 14.54 16.49
C CYS A 231 -3.91 14.78 17.96
N LYS A 232 -3.31 14.06 18.90
CA LYS A 232 -3.50 14.28 20.36
C LYS A 232 -3.03 15.68 20.77
N GLU A 233 -1.87 16.11 20.28
CA GLU A 233 -1.32 17.45 20.55
C GLU A 233 -2.22 18.55 19.94
N ALA A 234 -2.90 18.28 18.84
CA ALA A 234 -3.83 19.20 18.18
C ALA A 234 -5.27 19.15 18.77
N GLY A 235 -5.55 18.27 19.73
CA GLY A 235 -6.89 18.07 20.29
C GLY A 235 -7.86 17.33 19.35
N ASN A 236 -7.32 16.54 18.42
CA ASN A 236 -8.05 15.77 17.40
C ASN A 236 -7.74 14.26 17.50
N GLU A 237 -7.59 13.73 18.72
CA GLU A 237 -7.13 12.36 18.99
C GLU A 237 -7.96 11.26 18.31
N ASN A 238 -9.24 11.53 18.01
CA ASN A 238 -10.13 10.58 17.36
C ASN A 238 -10.05 10.59 15.83
N ARG A 239 -9.21 11.46 15.24
CA ARG A 239 -9.13 11.69 13.79
C ARG A 239 -8.48 10.54 13.05
N VAL A 240 -7.45 9.90 13.60
CA VAL A 240 -6.68 8.87 12.91
C VAL A 240 -6.99 7.47 13.43
N ILE A 241 -7.09 6.53 12.49
CA ILE A 241 -7.14 5.09 12.76
C ILE A 241 -6.03 4.46 11.91
N GLN A 242 -5.02 3.92 12.60
CA GLN A 242 -3.83 3.35 11.98
C GLN A 242 -4.03 1.85 11.78
N TYR A 243 -3.43 1.29 10.73
CA TYR A 243 -3.47 -0.14 10.44
C TYR A 243 -2.08 -0.65 10.08
N VAL A 244 -1.77 -1.86 10.56
CA VAL A 244 -0.58 -2.62 10.22
C VAL A 244 -0.94 -4.08 10.06
N SER A 245 -0.17 -4.84 9.28
CA SER A 245 -0.33 -6.28 9.20
C SER A 245 0.99 -6.97 8.93
N THR A 246 1.09 -8.23 9.32
CA THR A 246 2.24 -9.08 9.03
C THR A 246 2.17 -9.73 7.63
N SER A 247 1.22 -9.32 6.77
CA SER A 247 0.98 -9.94 5.45
C SER A 247 2.21 -9.99 4.56
N LYS A 248 3.13 -9.02 4.71
CA LYS A 248 4.39 -8.98 3.96
C LYS A 248 5.63 -9.16 4.84
N MET A 249 5.42 -9.37 6.15
CA MET A 249 6.48 -9.68 7.12
C MET A 249 6.62 -11.19 7.30
N THR A 250 5.48 -11.89 7.45
CA THR A 250 5.42 -13.34 7.67
C THR A 250 4.69 -14.03 6.52
N LEU A 251 3.47 -14.50 6.76
CA LEU A 251 2.69 -15.28 5.81
C LEU A 251 1.36 -14.58 5.53
N PRO A 252 1.08 -14.12 4.29
CA PRO A 252 -0.17 -13.41 3.95
C PRO A 252 -1.44 -14.21 4.28
N GLY A 253 -1.39 -15.53 4.07
CA GLY A 253 -2.54 -16.42 4.29
C GLY A 253 -2.84 -16.69 5.76
N SER A 254 -1.88 -16.48 6.66
CA SER A 254 -2.00 -16.71 8.11
C SER A 254 -1.27 -15.65 8.93
N GLY A 255 -1.30 -14.43 8.48
CA GLY A 255 -0.74 -13.29 9.20
C GLY A 255 -1.63 -12.82 10.35
N VAL A 256 -1.25 -11.69 10.93
CA VAL A 256 -1.99 -10.95 11.95
C VAL A 256 -2.06 -9.48 11.53
N ALA A 257 -3.21 -8.86 11.72
CA ALA A 257 -3.41 -7.43 11.50
C ALA A 257 -3.80 -6.73 12.81
N ALA A 258 -3.38 -5.49 12.93
CA ALA A 258 -3.72 -4.66 14.08
C ALA A 258 -4.16 -3.26 13.63
N MET A 259 -4.94 -2.60 14.47
CA MET A 259 -5.26 -1.18 14.36
C MET A 259 -4.88 -0.46 15.65
N GLY A 260 -4.50 0.81 15.50
CA GLY A 260 -4.18 1.73 16.57
C GLY A 260 -4.94 3.03 16.40
N ALA A 261 -5.50 3.54 17.49
CA ALA A 261 -6.21 4.81 17.53
C ALA A 261 -6.28 5.33 18.98
N SER A 262 -6.98 6.44 19.25
CA SER A 262 -7.30 6.81 20.63
C SER A 262 -8.05 5.66 21.33
N GLU A 263 -7.91 5.55 22.63
CA GLU A 263 -8.61 4.53 23.42
C GLU A 263 -10.13 4.60 23.21
N ALA A 264 -10.70 5.80 23.11
CA ALA A 264 -12.13 6.01 22.86
C ALA A 264 -12.54 5.42 21.49
N ARG A 265 -11.73 5.62 20.46
CA ARG A 265 -11.98 5.10 19.12
C ARG A 265 -11.81 3.57 19.05
N ILE A 266 -10.80 3.02 19.73
CA ILE A 266 -10.62 1.56 19.85
C ILE A 266 -11.83 0.92 20.52
N ASN A 267 -12.31 1.48 21.64
CA ASN A 267 -13.49 0.96 22.34
C ASN A 267 -14.76 1.04 21.49
N GLU A 268 -14.95 2.13 20.73
CA GLU A 268 -16.07 2.27 19.79
C GLU A 268 -16.05 1.18 18.71
N LEU A 269 -14.91 0.98 18.06
CA LEU A 269 -14.75 0.00 16.98
C LEU A 269 -14.80 -1.45 17.50
N ALA A 270 -14.29 -1.71 18.70
CA ALA A 270 -14.40 -3.03 19.33
C ALA A 270 -15.86 -3.47 19.51
N LEU A 271 -16.77 -2.54 19.83
CA LEU A 271 -18.22 -2.82 19.90
C LEU A 271 -18.79 -3.26 18.54
N GLU A 272 -18.25 -2.75 17.44
CA GLU A 272 -18.65 -3.21 16.10
C GLU A 272 -18.12 -4.61 15.80
N PHE A 273 -16.85 -4.86 16.09
CA PHE A 273 -16.27 -6.19 15.93
C PHE A 273 -16.96 -7.25 16.81
N SER A 274 -17.43 -6.88 18.02
CA SER A 274 -18.15 -7.80 18.90
C SER A 274 -19.46 -8.34 18.32
N LYS A 275 -20.03 -7.67 17.32
CA LYS A 275 -21.23 -8.13 16.60
C LYS A 275 -20.90 -9.14 15.50
N GLN A 276 -19.67 -9.18 15.08
CA GLN A 276 -19.19 -10.03 13.97
C GLN A 276 -18.47 -11.27 14.48
N ILE A 277 -17.75 -11.16 15.60
CA ILE A 277 -16.89 -12.22 16.13
C ILE A 277 -16.79 -12.13 17.66
N ILE A 278 -16.64 -13.27 18.34
CA ILE A 278 -16.40 -13.32 19.77
C ILE A 278 -14.91 -13.11 20.08
N SER A 279 -14.05 -13.71 19.28
CA SER A 279 -12.59 -13.55 19.37
C SER A 279 -11.92 -13.95 18.08
N PHE A 280 -10.80 -13.34 17.78
CA PHE A 280 -9.92 -13.73 16.67
C PHE A 280 -9.06 -14.94 17.05
N ASP A 281 -8.24 -15.44 16.12
CA ASP A 281 -7.34 -16.58 16.31
C ASP A 281 -6.18 -16.21 17.22
N LYS A 282 -6.36 -16.45 18.52
CA LYS A 282 -5.36 -16.17 19.54
C LYS A 282 -4.15 -17.10 19.49
N ILE A 283 -4.33 -18.31 18.97
CA ILE A 283 -3.21 -19.24 18.78
C ILE A 283 -2.26 -18.68 17.72
N ASN A 284 -2.81 -18.14 16.63
CA ASN A 284 -2.00 -17.49 15.61
C ASN A 284 -1.35 -16.19 16.12
N GLN A 285 -2.07 -15.40 16.91
CA GLN A 285 -1.50 -14.21 17.55
C GLN A 285 -0.31 -14.59 18.45
N MET A 286 -0.46 -15.61 19.31
CA MET A 286 0.60 -16.08 20.19
C MET A 286 1.83 -16.60 19.42
N ARG A 287 1.61 -17.33 18.29
CA ARG A 287 2.72 -17.75 17.43
C ARG A 287 3.51 -16.56 16.88
N HIS A 288 2.82 -15.51 16.45
CA HIS A 288 3.48 -14.30 15.97
C HIS A 288 4.24 -13.57 17.09
N VAL A 289 3.67 -13.47 18.28
CA VAL A 289 4.36 -12.90 19.45
C VAL A 289 5.65 -13.67 19.74
N LEU A 290 5.58 -15.00 19.80
CA LEU A 290 6.75 -15.85 20.09
C LEU A 290 7.81 -15.81 18.98
N PHE A 291 7.40 -15.61 17.73
CA PHE A 291 8.31 -15.55 16.58
C PHE A 291 8.94 -14.16 16.40
N LEU A 292 8.13 -13.11 16.44
CA LEU A 292 8.54 -11.73 16.19
C LEU A 292 9.11 -11.04 17.44
N LYS A 293 8.66 -11.43 18.62
CA LYS A 293 9.12 -11.01 19.97
C LYS A 293 9.00 -9.52 20.26
N ASP A 294 9.71 -8.69 19.54
CA ASP A 294 9.86 -7.24 19.71
C ASP A 294 10.21 -6.56 18.40
N ARG A 295 10.24 -5.22 18.40
CA ARG A 295 10.57 -4.42 17.23
C ARG A 295 11.96 -4.73 16.65
N GLU A 296 12.95 -4.95 17.50
CA GLU A 296 14.33 -5.26 17.06
C GLU A 296 14.37 -6.59 16.28
N THR A 297 13.68 -7.62 16.79
CA THR A 297 13.56 -8.92 16.11
C THR A 297 12.80 -8.79 14.78
N ILE A 298 11.74 -7.98 14.73
CA ILE A 298 11.01 -7.67 13.50
C ILE A 298 11.94 -7.01 12.48
N GLU A 299 12.67 -5.97 12.88
CA GLU A 299 13.59 -5.25 11.99
C GLU A 299 14.67 -6.19 11.45
N HIS A 300 15.28 -7.01 12.29
CA HIS A 300 16.26 -8.02 11.85
C HIS A 300 15.65 -9.07 10.90
N HIS A 301 14.40 -9.47 11.12
CA HIS A 301 13.67 -10.34 10.20
C HIS A 301 13.45 -9.66 8.84
N MET A 302 13.10 -8.37 8.85
CA MET A 302 12.87 -7.59 7.64
C MET A 302 14.15 -7.26 6.86
N GLU A 303 15.31 -7.19 7.52
CA GLU A 303 16.62 -7.10 6.84
C GLU A 303 16.84 -8.28 5.90
N LYS A 304 16.43 -9.49 6.29
CA LYS A 304 16.50 -10.67 5.41
C LYS A 304 15.57 -10.58 4.21
N HIS A 305 14.40 -9.94 4.38
CA HIS A 305 13.53 -9.61 3.24
C HIS A 305 14.18 -8.60 2.31
N ALA A 306 14.84 -7.58 2.86
CA ALA A 306 15.56 -6.58 2.07
C ALA A 306 16.71 -7.21 1.25
N GLU A 307 17.48 -8.15 1.81
CA GLU A 307 18.52 -8.90 1.09
C GLU A 307 17.98 -9.61 -0.17
N ILE A 308 16.70 -10.06 -0.14
CA ILE A 308 16.06 -10.70 -1.29
C ILE A 308 15.51 -9.66 -2.28
N LEU A 309 14.97 -8.55 -1.77
CA LEU A 309 14.23 -7.57 -2.57
C LEU A 309 15.15 -6.51 -3.19
N SER A 310 16.12 -5.97 -2.45
CA SER A 310 16.97 -4.87 -2.93
C SER A 310 17.65 -5.17 -4.27
N PRO A 311 18.21 -6.37 -4.51
CA PRO A 311 18.81 -6.68 -5.80
C PRO A 311 17.81 -6.59 -6.98
N LYS A 312 16.52 -6.87 -6.74
CA LYS A 312 15.50 -6.79 -7.78
C LYS A 312 15.16 -5.34 -8.12
N PHE A 313 15.09 -4.47 -7.10
CA PHE A 313 14.87 -3.04 -7.29
C PHE A 313 16.06 -2.38 -8.00
N ASP A 314 17.27 -2.71 -7.57
CA ASP A 314 18.51 -2.23 -8.20
C ASP A 314 18.60 -2.67 -9.66
N TRP A 315 18.19 -3.90 -9.96
CA TRP A 315 18.19 -4.43 -11.33
C TRP A 315 17.22 -3.68 -12.23
N VAL A 316 16.01 -3.40 -11.75
CA VAL A 316 15.01 -2.58 -12.48
C VAL A 316 15.59 -1.19 -12.76
N ASP A 317 16.15 -0.51 -11.76
CA ASP A 317 16.76 0.80 -11.94
C ASP A 317 17.92 0.78 -12.94
N ALA A 318 18.79 -0.23 -12.87
CA ALA A 318 19.91 -0.38 -13.76
C ALA A 318 19.47 -0.55 -15.23
N ILE A 319 18.46 -1.39 -15.50
CA ILE A 319 17.96 -1.62 -16.86
C ILE A 319 17.30 -0.33 -17.39
N LEU A 320 16.42 0.30 -16.60
CA LEU A 320 15.76 1.54 -17.01
C LEU A 320 16.77 2.66 -17.27
N SER A 321 17.76 2.84 -16.39
CA SER A 321 18.80 3.85 -16.51
C SER A 321 19.71 3.63 -17.73
N ALA A 322 20.05 2.38 -18.03
CA ALA A 322 20.85 2.05 -19.21
C ALA A 322 20.08 2.31 -20.52
N TYR A 323 18.80 1.91 -20.54
CA TYR A 323 17.99 2.03 -21.75
C TYR A 323 17.52 3.46 -22.01
N PHE A 324 17.01 4.16 -21.00
CA PHE A 324 16.43 5.51 -21.10
C PHE A 324 17.46 6.59 -20.78
N SER A 325 18.61 6.55 -21.47
CA SER A 325 19.66 7.58 -21.41
C SER A 325 19.60 8.52 -22.63
N GLY A 326 20.17 9.73 -22.52
CA GLY A 326 20.21 10.71 -23.60
C GLY A 326 18.79 11.12 -24.04
N ASP A 327 18.53 11.13 -25.35
CA ASP A 327 17.26 11.58 -25.92
C ASP A 327 16.06 10.72 -25.47
N ARG A 328 16.27 9.47 -25.07
CA ARG A 328 15.23 8.57 -24.60
C ARG A 328 14.77 8.84 -23.17
N SER A 329 15.51 9.63 -22.40
CA SER A 329 15.13 10.00 -21.04
C SER A 329 13.79 10.76 -20.94
N ALA A 330 13.34 11.33 -22.08
CA ALA A 330 12.04 12.01 -22.14
C ALA A 330 10.83 11.07 -22.22
N PHE A 331 11.01 9.77 -22.44
CA PHE A 331 9.91 8.82 -22.61
C PHE A 331 9.32 8.33 -21.27
N VAL A 332 10.15 8.26 -20.23
CA VAL A 332 9.71 7.76 -18.92
C VAL A 332 10.59 8.30 -17.79
N GLN A 333 9.95 8.52 -16.66
CA GLN A 333 10.59 8.73 -15.36
C GLN A 333 10.11 7.64 -14.39
N TRP A 334 10.91 7.34 -13.36
CA TRP A 334 10.54 6.34 -12.37
C TRP A 334 11.03 6.72 -10.98
N THR A 335 10.31 6.22 -9.98
CA THR A 335 10.72 6.37 -8.59
C THR A 335 11.81 5.39 -8.22
N LYS A 336 12.69 5.81 -7.28
CA LYS A 336 13.73 4.96 -6.66
C LYS A 336 13.38 4.83 -5.18
N PRO A 337 12.44 3.94 -4.82
CA PRO A 337 11.96 3.84 -3.46
C PRO A 337 13.04 3.23 -2.54
N GLU A 338 13.13 3.76 -1.32
CA GLU A 338 14.02 3.26 -0.27
C GLU A 338 13.38 2.11 0.53
N GLY A 339 12.17 1.70 0.12
CA GLY A 339 11.42 0.62 0.76
C GLY A 339 10.12 0.29 0.03
N GLY A 340 9.33 -0.58 0.63
CA GLY A 340 8.06 -1.04 0.07
C GLY A 340 8.22 -2.09 -1.03
N TYR A 341 7.21 -2.20 -1.89
CA TYR A 341 7.10 -3.28 -2.89
C TYR A 341 6.94 -2.80 -4.32
N PHE A 342 6.93 -1.48 -4.55
CA PHE A 342 6.55 -0.92 -5.84
C PHE A 342 7.53 0.13 -6.36
N ILE A 343 7.65 0.15 -7.69
CA ILE A 343 8.28 1.24 -8.45
C ILE A 343 7.19 1.86 -9.31
N HIS A 344 7.10 3.17 -9.32
CA HIS A 344 6.14 3.91 -10.13
C HIS A 344 6.84 4.50 -11.35
N LEU A 345 6.27 4.23 -12.53
CA LEU A 345 6.72 4.82 -13.79
C LEU A 345 5.74 5.90 -14.21
N THR A 346 6.27 7.05 -14.62
CA THR A 346 5.52 8.11 -15.29
C THR A 346 5.98 8.18 -16.74
N THR A 347 5.15 7.73 -17.66
CA THR A 347 5.39 7.76 -19.11
C THR A 347 4.94 9.09 -19.71
N GLN A 348 5.07 9.26 -21.01
CA GLN A 348 4.39 10.35 -21.71
C GLN A 348 2.88 10.20 -21.61
N ASP A 349 2.16 11.32 -21.60
CA ASP A 349 0.71 11.34 -21.49
C ASP A 349 0.03 10.54 -22.62
N GLY A 350 -0.99 9.75 -22.27
CA GLY A 350 -1.73 8.91 -23.18
C GLY A 350 -1.02 7.59 -23.57
N CYS A 351 0.06 7.20 -22.91
CA CYS A 351 0.85 6.04 -23.29
C CYS A 351 0.66 4.81 -22.39
N ALA A 352 0.28 5.00 -21.13
CA ALA A 352 0.35 3.93 -20.14
C ALA A 352 -0.57 2.73 -20.45
N THR A 353 -1.79 2.98 -20.87
CA THR A 353 -2.76 1.92 -21.26
C THR A 353 -2.22 1.08 -22.41
N ASP A 354 -1.76 1.72 -23.48
CA ASP A 354 -1.23 1.03 -24.67
C ASP A 354 0.02 0.19 -24.33
N ILE A 355 0.89 0.70 -23.44
CA ILE A 355 2.07 -0.05 -22.96
C ILE A 355 1.64 -1.29 -22.20
N VAL A 356 0.74 -1.16 -21.23
CA VAL A 356 0.24 -2.28 -20.42
C VAL A 356 -0.45 -3.34 -21.30
N GLU A 357 -1.23 -2.93 -22.28
CA GLU A 357 -1.87 -3.84 -23.25
C GLU A 357 -0.86 -4.58 -24.13
N LYS A 358 0.19 -3.88 -24.61
CA LYS A 358 1.27 -4.52 -25.36
C LYS A 358 2.04 -5.54 -24.52
N MET A 359 2.33 -5.24 -23.25
CA MET A 359 2.97 -6.18 -22.33
C MET A 359 2.10 -7.40 -22.09
N LYS A 360 0.80 -7.23 -21.84
CA LYS A 360 -0.15 -8.32 -21.69
C LYS A 360 -0.23 -9.20 -22.95
N ALA A 361 -0.19 -8.59 -24.13
CA ALA A 361 -0.26 -9.31 -25.42
C ALA A 361 0.95 -10.22 -25.68
N ILE A 362 2.06 -10.03 -24.96
CA ILE A 362 3.25 -10.88 -25.00
C ILE A 362 3.37 -11.82 -23.77
N GLY A 363 2.33 -11.86 -22.91
CA GLY A 363 2.31 -12.75 -21.75
C GLY A 363 3.05 -12.21 -20.52
N ILE A 364 3.27 -10.90 -20.44
CA ILE A 364 3.82 -10.24 -19.25
C ILE A 364 2.72 -9.41 -18.60
N GLU A 365 2.29 -9.82 -17.41
CA GLU A 365 1.21 -9.17 -16.68
C GLU A 365 1.70 -7.99 -15.86
N LEU A 366 1.11 -6.82 -16.12
CA LEU A 366 1.19 -5.60 -15.31
C LEU A 366 -0.17 -5.30 -14.70
N THR A 367 -0.17 -4.51 -13.62
CA THR A 367 -1.42 -3.91 -13.12
C THR A 367 -2.00 -2.98 -14.21
N PRO A 368 -3.33 -3.00 -14.44
CA PRO A 368 -3.94 -2.05 -15.38
C PRO A 368 -3.57 -0.60 -15.04
N ALA A 369 -3.22 0.20 -16.03
CA ALA A 369 -2.70 1.56 -15.86
C ALA A 369 -3.66 2.51 -15.10
N ASN A 370 -4.95 2.22 -15.13
CA ASN A 370 -6.00 2.99 -14.47
C ASN A 370 -6.34 2.50 -13.05
N ALA A 371 -5.85 1.34 -12.61
CA ALA A 371 -6.24 0.71 -11.34
C ALA A 371 -5.86 1.55 -10.12
N ALA A 372 -4.77 2.32 -10.20
CA ALA A 372 -4.31 3.16 -9.10
C ALA A 372 -5.13 4.47 -8.92
N TYR A 373 -6.20 4.64 -9.67
CA TYR A 373 -7.03 5.84 -9.64
C TYR A 373 -8.50 5.51 -9.31
N PRO A 374 -9.19 6.39 -8.55
CA PRO A 374 -10.62 6.28 -8.33
C PRO A 374 -11.39 6.16 -9.64
N TYR A 375 -12.42 5.31 -9.66
CA TYR A 375 -13.26 5.01 -10.83
C TYR A 375 -12.49 4.47 -12.05
N GLY A 376 -11.23 4.09 -11.90
CA GLY A 376 -10.39 3.68 -13.00
C GLY A 376 -10.07 4.82 -14.01
N VAL A 377 -10.06 6.06 -13.54
CA VAL A 377 -9.76 7.21 -14.36
C VAL A 377 -8.37 7.75 -14.06
N ASN A 378 -7.40 7.39 -14.91
CA ASN A 378 -6.06 7.96 -14.89
C ASN A 378 -6.08 9.23 -15.80
N PRO A 379 -6.02 10.45 -15.26
CA PRO A 379 -6.30 11.65 -16.03
C PRO A 379 -5.35 11.90 -17.20
N LYS A 380 -4.08 11.49 -17.03
CA LYS A 380 -3.03 11.68 -18.05
C LYS A 380 -2.69 10.39 -18.80
N ASP A 381 -3.25 9.26 -18.38
CA ASP A 381 -2.89 7.93 -18.89
C ASP A 381 -1.36 7.73 -19.02
N ASN A 382 -0.63 8.03 -17.95
CA ASN A 382 0.83 8.02 -17.92
C ASN A 382 1.44 7.26 -16.73
N SER A 383 0.62 6.63 -15.89
CA SER A 383 1.03 5.98 -14.65
C SER A 383 1.07 4.48 -14.82
N ILE A 384 2.21 3.85 -14.52
CA ILE A 384 2.39 2.39 -14.50
C ILE A 384 3.02 1.99 -13.17
N ARG A 385 2.46 0.97 -12.52
CA ARG A 385 3.00 0.37 -11.31
C ARG A 385 3.75 -0.91 -11.63
N LEU A 386 5.00 -1.02 -11.16
CA LEU A 386 5.80 -2.24 -11.18
C LEU A 386 5.89 -2.86 -9.79
N ALA A 387 5.77 -4.19 -9.73
CA ALA A 387 5.95 -4.98 -8.52
C ALA A 387 7.05 -6.04 -8.74
N PRO A 388 8.32 -5.74 -8.54
CA PRO A 388 9.42 -6.67 -8.84
C PRO A 388 9.57 -7.80 -7.82
N SER A 389 8.84 -7.76 -6.69
CA SER A 389 9.02 -8.65 -5.54
C SER A 389 8.86 -10.14 -5.86
N PHE A 390 7.85 -10.50 -6.64
CA PHE A 390 7.48 -11.89 -6.89
C PHE A 390 8.33 -12.58 -7.97
N ALA A 391 8.63 -11.89 -9.06
CA ALA A 391 9.37 -12.43 -10.18
C ALA A 391 10.81 -12.85 -9.79
N LYS A 392 11.32 -13.91 -10.41
CA LYS A 392 12.75 -14.25 -10.34
C LYS A 392 13.56 -13.21 -11.10
N LEU A 393 14.85 -13.09 -10.81
CA LEU A 393 15.73 -12.11 -11.48
C LEU A 393 15.77 -12.29 -12.99
N ASP A 394 15.88 -13.53 -13.49
CA ASP A 394 15.90 -13.82 -14.94
C ASP A 394 14.60 -13.42 -15.63
N ASP A 395 13.45 -13.71 -14.99
CA ASP A 395 12.13 -13.32 -15.49
C ASP A 395 11.94 -11.80 -15.45
N LEU A 396 12.47 -11.17 -14.40
CA LEU A 396 12.42 -9.71 -14.23
C LEU A 396 13.25 -9.00 -15.30
N GLU A 397 14.44 -9.51 -15.64
CA GLU A 397 15.28 -8.99 -16.72
C GLU A 397 14.52 -9.01 -18.05
N ILE A 398 13.96 -10.15 -18.42
CA ILE A 398 13.14 -10.32 -19.63
C ILE A 398 11.96 -9.33 -19.64
N ALA A 399 11.24 -9.24 -18.52
CA ALA A 399 10.09 -8.35 -18.40
C ALA A 399 10.48 -6.88 -18.56
N MET A 400 11.61 -6.46 -17.99
CA MET A 400 12.08 -5.08 -18.06
C MET A 400 12.60 -4.71 -19.46
N GLU A 401 13.32 -5.62 -20.15
CA GLU A 401 13.72 -5.40 -21.54
C GLU A 401 12.51 -5.24 -22.48
N ALA A 402 11.51 -6.10 -22.32
CA ALA A 402 10.28 -6.01 -23.08
C ALA A 402 9.49 -4.72 -22.76
N LEU A 403 9.46 -4.31 -21.49
CA LEU A 403 8.83 -3.07 -21.06
C LEU A 403 9.51 -1.84 -21.67
N CYS A 404 10.84 -1.80 -21.65
CA CYS A 404 11.60 -0.73 -22.29
C CYS A 404 11.28 -0.61 -23.79
N THR A 405 11.21 -1.75 -24.48
CA THR A 405 10.81 -1.81 -25.88
C THR A 405 9.39 -1.28 -26.10
N CYS A 406 8.43 -1.67 -25.25
CA CYS A 406 7.03 -1.21 -25.35
C CYS A 406 6.88 0.28 -25.05
N ILE A 407 7.60 0.80 -24.04
CA ILE A 407 7.59 2.23 -23.71
C ILE A 407 8.09 3.06 -24.88
N GLU A 408 9.26 2.73 -25.44
CA GLU A 408 9.83 3.47 -26.57
C GLU A 408 8.93 3.36 -27.82
N LEU A 409 8.42 2.16 -28.10
CA LEU A 409 7.52 1.91 -29.24
C LEU A 409 6.26 2.78 -29.19
N VAL A 410 5.56 2.75 -28.05
CA VAL A 410 4.31 3.52 -27.86
C VAL A 410 4.59 5.02 -27.90
N SER A 411 5.64 5.47 -27.22
CA SER A 411 6.02 6.88 -27.18
C SER A 411 6.31 7.45 -28.59
N LEU A 412 7.06 6.70 -29.41
CA LEU A 412 7.34 7.10 -30.78
C LEU A 412 6.12 7.00 -31.70
N GLU A 413 5.25 5.99 -31.54
CA GLU A 413 3.98 5.90 -32.29
C GLU A 413 3.09 7.10 -32.00
N LYS A 414 2.96 7.53 -30.74
CA LYS A 414 2.19 8.73 -30.35
C LYS A 414 2.78 10.02 -30.89
N SER A 415 4.11 10.15 -30.90
CA SER A 415 4.80 11.35 -31.39
C SER A 415 4.62 11.61 -32.89
N LEU A 416 4.29 10.58 -33.69
CA LEU A 416 3.97 10.74 -35.13
C LEU A 416 2.50 11.04 -35.38
N THR A 417 1.62 10.87 -34.40
CA THR A 417 0.17 11.10 -34.50
C THR A 417 -0.28 12.44 -33.95
N ASN A 418 0.57 13.11 -33.19
CA ASN A 418 0.39 14.48 -32.69
C ASN A 418 1.16 15.50 -33.55
#